data_acedecdc5ea61eb2ad2c4fb3b9d5baa0
#
_entry.id   acedecdc5ea61eb2ad2c4fb3b9d5baa0
#
_cell.length_a   1.000
_cell.length_b   1.000
_cell.length_c   1.000
_cell.angle_alpha   90.00
_cell.angle_beta   90.00
_cell.angle_gamma   90.00
#
_symmetry.space_group_name_H-M   'P 1'
#
loop_
_entity.id
_entity.type
_entity.pdbx_description
1 polymer ?
#
loop_
_entity_poly.entity_id
_entity_poly.type
_entity_poly.pdbx_seq_one_letter_code
_entity_poly.pdbx_strand_id
1 'polypeptide(L)'
;MKDIKYFPDYKDVFVDEKLKYYFKPICTIGDYHFLTIDGIFCIKNYKYSENYYFGFRLKDGKYEFLGNLDCFGDNDIEKLYEILEKDFEKNKKDYLDKKMKIADYVKNIFSKIGEIKFDEEQDLEYYIESFYCYNMAKYYYELNKKIVSVKSLTENYGITPEDELFIDKEELKNCLGDFFINIEYELELTPTPIEDMCITGIEIIPFTMWGEIVGLLYDEKENIIYLREQHS
;
A
#
# COMPACT_ATOMS: atom_id res chain seq x y z
N MET A 1 15.48 11.81 -15.11
CA MET A 1 14.39 11.39 -14.21
C MET A 1 14.77 10.02 -13.68
N LYS A 2 14.67 9.76 -12.37
CA LYS A 2 14.92 8.42 -11.83
C LYS A 2 13.82 7.49 -12.36
N ASP A 3 14.18 6.24 -12.71
CA ASP A 3 13.21 5.26 -13.19
C ASP A 3 12.25 4.88 -12.08
N ILE A 4 10.97 4.67 -12.45
CA ILE A 4 9.96 4.17 -11.53
C ILE A 4 9.97 2.65 -11.60
N LYS A 5 10.19 2.01 -10.45
CA LYS A 5 10.06 0.56 -10.30
C LYS A 5 8.70 0.27 -9.67
N TYR A 6 7.76 -0.26 -10.44
CA TYR A 6 6.44 -0.65 -9.94
C TYR A 6 6.49 -2.01 -9.24
N PHE A 7 5.70 -2.17 -8.19
CA PHE A 7 5.58 -3.38 -7.39
C PHE A 7 6.93 -3.99 -7.00
N PRO A 8 7.80 -3.21 -6.32
CA PRO A 8 9.10 -3.73 -5.90
C PRO A 8 8.91 -4.93 -4.97
N ASP A 9 9.91 -5.82 -4.93
CA ASP A 9 9.89 -6.94 -3.99
C ASP A 9 10.01 -6.41 -2.55
N TYR A 10 9.31 -7.02 -1.61
CA TYR A 10 9.36 -6.65 -0.18
C TYR A 10 10.79 -6.67 0.38
N LYS A 11 11.64 -7.59 -0.12
CA LYS A 11 13.05 -7.68 0.24
C LYS A 11 13.88 -6.48 -0.17
N ASP A 12 13.47 -5.80 -1.25
CA ASP A 12 14.13 -4.58 -1.72
C ASP A 12 13.63 -3.35 -0.96
N VAL A 13 12.46 -3.44 -0.31
CA VAL A 13 11.77 -2.32 0.34
C VAL A 13 11.97 -2.31 1.85
N PHE A 14 11.91 -3.46 2.51
CA PHE A 14 11.90 -3.52 3.97
C PHE A 14 13.15 -4.17 4.54
N VAL A 15 13.60 -3.65 5.69
CA VAL A 15 14.62 -4.30 6.53
C VAL A 15 14.04 -5.56 7.17
N ASP A 16 12.82 -5.49 7.68
CA ASP A 16 12.06 -6.63 8.19
C ASP A 16 10.97 -7.03 7.19
N GLU A 17 11.11 -8.20 6.57
CA GLU A 17 10.16 -8.69 5.56
C GLU A 17 8.76 -8.98 6.13
N LYS A 18 8.59 -9.06 7.45
CA LYS A 18 7.28 -9.20 8.09
C LYS A 18 6.37 -7.99 7.85
N LEU A 19 6.94 -6.85 7.53
CA LEU A 19 6.17 -5.65 7.18
C LEU A 19 5.27 -5.85 5.94
N LYS A 20 5.54 -6.85 5.11
CA LYS A 20 4.67 -7.24 3.98
C LYS A 20 3.25 -7.61 4.38
N TYR A 21 3.04 -8.01 5.62
CA TYR A 21 1.71 -8.36 6.13
C TYR A 21 0.82 -7.13 6.32
N TYR A 22 1.43 -5.97 6.48
CA TYR A 22 0.76 -4.69 6.78
C TYR A 22 0.90 -3.68 5.65
N PHE A 23 2.06 -3.61 5.02
CA PHE A 23 2.40 -2.60 4.02
C PHE A 23 2.62 -3.22 2.64
N LYS A 24 1.98 -2.66 1.64
CA LYS A 24 2.06 -3.12 0.24
C LYS A 24 2.82 -2.12 -0.61
N PRO A 25 4.03 -2.45 -1.11
CA PRO A 25 4.81 -1.54 -1.95
C PRO A 25 4.18 -1.34 -3.33
N ILE A 26 3.83 -0.10 -3.65
CA ILE A 26 3.23 0.26 -4.94
C ILE A 26 4.32 0.57 -5.96
N CYS A 27 5.23 1.46 -5.61
CA CYS A 27 6.37 1.77 -6.46
C CYS A 27 7.57 2.29 -5.66
N THR A 28 8.73 2.28 -6.32
CA THR A 28 9.95 2.93 -5.85
C THR A 28 10.38 3.98 -6.85
N ILE A 29 10.74 5.17 -6.36
CA ILE A 29 11.23 6.28 -7.15
C ILE A 29 12.54 6.77 -6.52
N GLY A 30 13.64 6.46 -7.17
CA GLY A 30 14.96 6.65 -6.56
C GLY A 30 15.13 5.75 -5.33
N ASP A 31 15.27 6.33 -4.15
CA ASP A 31 15.45 5.62 -2.89
C ASP A 31 14.15 5.60 -2.05
N TYR A 32 13.05 6.17 -2.56
CA TYR A 32 11.80 6.31 -1.83
C TYR A 32 10.79 5.25 -2.27
N HIS A 33 10.19 4.56 -1.30
CA HIS A 33 9.18 3.53 -1.52
C HIS A 33 7.81 4.07 -1.14
N PHE A 34 6.88 4.05 -2.08
CA PHE A 34 5.47 4.38 -1.86
C PHE A 34 4.74 3.10 -1.47
N LEU A 35 4.07 3.14 -0.33
CA LEU A 35 3.42 1.99 0.29
C LEU A 35 1.95 2.30 0.53
N THR A 36 1.09 1.29 0.55
CA THR A 36 -0.26 1.39 1.10
C THR A 36 -0.46 0.42 2.25
N ILE A 37 -1.33 0.76 3.19
CA ILE A 37 -1.84 -0.11 4.25
C ILE A 37 -3.23 -0.65 3.95
N ASP A 38 -3.76 -0.40 2.75
CA ASP A 38 -5.11 -0.79 2.34
C ASP A 38 -5.52 -2.18 2.83
N GLY A 39 -6.70 -2.26 3.45
CA GLY A 39 -7.25 -3.49 4.04
C GLY A 39 -6.97 -3.68 5.53
N ILE A 40 -6.18 -2.81 6.18
CA ILE A 40 -5.96 -2.85 7.63
C ILE A 40 -5.85 -1.42 8.18
N PHE A 41 -6.32 -1.19 9.41
CA PHE A 41 -6.39 0.14 10.00
C PHE A 41 -5.55 0.25 11.26
N CYS A 42 -5.00 1.45 11.50
CA CYS A 42 -4.39 1.79 12.77
C CYS A 42 -5.49 2.07 13.81
N ILE A 43 -5.66 1.16 14.76
CA ILE A 43 -6.68 1.27 15.83
C ILE A 43 -6.10 1.74 17.17
N LYS A 44 -4.78 1.74 17.32
CA LYS A 44 -4.06 2.22 18.51
C LYS A 44 -2.93 3.13 18.11
N ASN A 45 -2.83 4.28 18.79
CA ASN A 45 -1.78 5.25 18.51
C ASN A 45 -0.51 4.96 19.31
N TYR A 46 0.62 4.92 18.62
CA TYR A 46 1.96 4.86 19.18
C TYR A 46 2.86 5.88 18.47
N LYS A 47 3.97 6.22 19.08
CA LYS A 47 4.96 7.06 18.41
C LYS A 47 5.36 6.42 17.08
N TYR A 48 5.30 7.17 16.00
CA TYR A 48 5.54 6.76 14.61
C TYR A 48 4.55 5.75 14.01
N SER A 49 3.40 5.52 14.66
CA SER A 49 2.27 4.77 14.11
C SER A 49 0.98 5.28 14.72
N GLU A 50 0.45 6.35 14.17
CA GLU A 50 -0.77 7.01 14.65
C GLU A 50 -1.55 7.66 13.50
N ASN A 51 -2.87 7.61 13.56
CA ASN A 51 -3.76 8.38 12.69
C ASN A 51 -3.37 8.38 11.20
N TYR A 52 -3.09 7.19 10.62
CA TYR A 52 -2.65 7.03 9.24
C TYR A 52 -1.23 7.53 8.92
N TYR A 53 -0.43 7.87 9.92
CA TYR A 53 0.99 8.19 9.76
C TYR A 53 1.87 7.06 10.26
N PHE A 54 2.82 6.64 9.43
CA PHE A 54 3.76 5.58 9.75
C PHE A 54 5.18 6.05 9.47
N GLY A 55 6.00 6.06 10.51
CA GLY A 55 7.40 6.51 10.43
C GLY A 55 8.36 5.39 10.06
N PHE A 56 9.20 5.66 9.08
CA PHE A 56 10.26 4.76 8.63
C PHE A 56 11.59 5.47 8.63
N ARG A 57 12.67 4.73 8.89
CA ARG A 57 14.03 5.19 8.65
C ARG A 57 14.55 4.59 7.36
N LEU A 58 15.15 5.41 6.52
CA LEU A 58 15.86 4.92 5.34
C LEU A 58 17.23 4.35 5.77
N LYS A 59 17.45 3.07 5.52
CA LYS A 59 18.65 2.33 5.88
C LYS A 59 19.09 1.45 4.71
N ASP A 60 20.22 1.79 4.13
CA ASP A 60 20.76 1.07 2.97
C ASP A 60 19.76 0.91 1.82
N GLY A 61 18.96 1.96 1.56
CA GLY A 61 17.92 1.96 0.53
C GLY A 61 16.65 1.20 0.88
N LYS A 62 16.47 0.78 2.15
CA LYS A 62 15.28 0.06 2.64
C LYS A 62 14.64 0.81 3.81
N TYR A 63 13.38 0.52 4.04
CA TYR A 63 12.60 1.06 5.15
C TYR A 63 12.71 0.19 6.40
N GLU A 64 13.21 0.78 7.48
CA GLU A 64 13.13 0.25 8.84
C GLU A 64 11.95 0.92 9.54
N PHE A 65 10.92 0.15 9.90
CA PHE A 65 9.74 0.69 10.57
C PHE A 65 10.08 1.11 12.00
N LEU A 66 9.69 2.33 12.36
CA LEU A 66 9.97 2.92 13.68
C LEU A 66 8.76 2.84 14.62
N GLY A 67 7.58 2.55 14.10
CA GLY A 67 6.35 2.43 14.87
C GLY A 67 6.23 1.10 15.60
N ASN A 68 5.03 0.85 16.13
CA ASN A 68 4.69 -0.41 16.79
C ASN A 68 3.56 -1.10 16.03
N LEU A 69 3.78 -2.35 15.60
CA LEU A 69 2.78 -3.14 14.87
C LEU A 69 1.53 -3.48 15.71
N ASP A 70 1.60 -3.35 17.04
CA ASP A 70 0.41 -3.46 17.90
C ASP A 70 -0.63 -2.36 17.59
N CYS A 71 -0.28 -1.34 16.80
CA CYS A 71 -1.22 -0.33 16.32
C CYS A 71 -2.35 -0.93 15.48
N PHE A 72 -2.11 -2.06 14.82
CA PHE A 72 -3.09 -2.78 14.02
C PHE A 72 -3.97 -3.76 14.81
N GLY A 73 -3.78 -3.86 16.13
CA GLY A 73 -4.55 -4.76 16.98
C GLY A 73 -3.97 -6.17 17.12
N ASP A 74 -4.72 -7.03 17.77
CA ASP A 74 -4.31 -8.41 18.07
C ASP A 74 -4.87 -9.38 17.03
N ASN A 75 -4.10 -9.63 15.98
CA ASN A 75 -4.51 -10.35 14.78
C ASN A 75 -3.60 -11.53 14.45
N ASP A 76 -4.19 -12.60 13.91
CA ASP A 76 -3.47 -13.70 13.23
C ASP A 76 -3.08 -13.31 11.78
N ILE A 77 -2.66 -12.07 11.55
CA ILE A 77 -2.45 -11.51 10.20
C ILE A 77 -1.36 -12.27 9.42
N GLU A 78 -0.29 -12.67 10.07
CA GLU A 78 0.78 -13.48 9.45
C GLU A 78 0.20 -14.80 8.92
N LYS A 79 -0.56 -15.52 9.75
CA LYS A 79 -1.20 -16.80 9.39
C LYS A 79 -2.21 -16.61 8.24
N LEU A 80 -3.01 -15.56 8.30
CA LEU A 80 -3.97 -15.23 7.24
C LEU A 80 -3.24 -14.96 5.92
N TYR A 81 -2.22 -14.08 5.96
CA TYR A 81 -1.45 -13.73 4.77
C TYR A 81 -0.83 -14.96 4.10
N GLU A 82 -0.23 -15.87 4.87
CA GLU A 82 0.36 -17.10 4.33
C GLU A 82 -0.67 -18.00 3.62
N ILE A 83 -1.90 -18.06 4.15
CA ILE A 83 -2.99 -18.79 3.50
C ILE A 83 -3.36 -18.13 2.17
N LEU A 84 -3.51 -16.80 2.18
CA LEU A 84 -3.85 -16.01 1.01
C LEU A 84 -2.75 -16.11 -0.07
N GLU A 85 -1.49 -15.94 0.32
CA GLU A 85 -0.34 -16.01 -0.58
C GLU A 85 -0.23 -17.38 -1.24
N LYS A 86 -0.36 -18.46 -0.46
CA LYS A 86 -0.32 -19.85 -0.97
C LYS A 86 -1.46 -20.14 -1.93
N ASP A 87 -2.66 -19.68 -1.62
CA ASP A 87 -3.83 -19.87 -2.49
C ASP A 87 -3.66 -19.07 -3.79
N PHE A 88 -3.26 -17.80 -3.67
CA PHE A 88 -3.08 -16.90 -4.81
C PHE A 88 -2.00 -17.42 -5.75
N GLU A 89 -0.81 -17.74 -5.26
CA GLU A 89 0.28 -18.23 -6.07
C GLU A 89 -0.09 -19.50 -6.85
N LYS A 90 -0.87 -20.38 -6.26
CA LYS A 90 -1.35 -21.59 -6.91
C LYS A 90 -2.38 -21.31 -8.02
N ASN A 91 -3.23 -20.31 -7.84
CA ASN A 91 -4.45 -20.14 -8.63
C ASN A 91 -4.49 -18.84 -9.45
N LYS A 92 -3.52 -17.92 -9.30
CA LYS A 92 -3.54 -16.57 -9.89
C LYS A 92 -3.81 -16.54 -11.40
N LYS A 93 -3.26 -17.50 -12.14
CA LYS A 93 -3.53 -17.63 -13.58
C LYS A 93 -5.01 -17.94 -13.84
N ASP A 94 -5.55 -18.92 -13.13
CA ASP A 94 -6.96 -19.32 -13.23
C ASP A 94 -7.90 -18.17 -12.85
N TYR A 95 -7.53 -17.40 -11.83
CA TYR A 95 -8.30 -16.23 -11.37
C TYR A 95 -8.34 -15.15 -12.46
N LEU A 96 -7.22 -14.87 -13.11
CA LEU A 96 -7.16 -13.91 -14.20
C LEU A 96 -7.93 -14.42 -15.43
N ASP A 97 -7.69 -15.67 -15.86
CA ASP A 97 -8.31 -16.26 -17.06
C ASP A 97 -9.84 -16.33 -16.94
N LYS A 98 -10.35 -16.64 -15.72
CA LYS A 98 -11.78 -16.72 -15.42
C LYS A 98 -12.39 -15.40 -15.00
N LYS A 99 -11.61 -14.33 -14.93
CA LYS A 99 -12.04 -13.02 -14.45
C LYS A 99 -12.75 -13.11 -13.09
N MET A 100 -12.10 -13.76 -12.13
CA MET A 100 -12.69 -13.98 -10.81
C MET A 100 -12.99 -12.65 -10.13
N LYS A 101 -14.24 -12.42 -9.78
CA LYS A 101 -14.66 -11.20 -9.08
C LYS A 101 -14.14 -11.19 -7.64
N ILE A 102 -13.94 -10.00 -7.09
CA ILE A 102 -13.46 -9.80 -5.71
C ILE A 102 -14.35 -10.58 -4.73
N ALA A 103 -15.67 -10.39 -4.80
CA ALA A 103 -16.61 -11.09 -3.90
C ALA A 103 -16.56 -12.61 -4.01
N ASP A 104 -16.28 -13.17 -5.20
CA ASP A 104 -16.17 -14.62 -5.39
C ASP A 104 -14.85 -15.14 -4.82
N TYR A 105 -13.76 -14.34 -4.93
CA TYR A 105 -12.50 -14.66 -4.28
C TYR A 105 -12.64 -14.68 -2.76
N VAL A 106 -13.26 -13.67 -2.17
CA VAL A 106 -13.53 -13.57 -0.73
C VAL A 106 -14.29 -14.81 -0.23
N LYS A 107 -15.41 -15.17 -0.89
CA LYS A 107 -16.16 -16.38 -0.56
C LYS A 107 -15.32 -17.65 -0.65
N ASN A 108 -14.50 -17.76 -1.68
CA ASN A 108 -13.60 -18.89 -1.86
C ASN A 108 -12.60 -18.99 -0.70
N ILE A 109 -12.04 -17.86 -0.25
CA ILE A 109 -11.12 -17.82 0.87
C ILE A 109 -11.84 -18.18 2.19
N PHE A 110 -13.01 -17.59 2.48
CA PHE A 110 -13.78 -17.93 3.68
C PHE A 110 -14.10 -19.41 3.79
N SER A 111 -14.23 -20.12 2.68
CA SER A 111 -14.42 -21.58 2.68
C SER A 111 -13.17 -22.38 3.05
N LYS A 112 -11.99 -21.75 3.05
CA LYS A 112 -10.69 -22.40 3.26
C LYS A 112 -10.00 -21.99 4.56
N ILE A 113 -10.25 -20.77 5.04
CA ILE A 113 -9.73 -20.31 6.33
C ILE A 113 -10.53 -20.98 7.43
N GLY A 114 -9.81 -21.56 8.42
CA GLY A 114 -10.42 -22.00 9.66
C GLY A 114 -10.64 -20.82 10.62
N GLU A 115 -10.56 -21.07 11.92
CA GLU A 115 -10.56 -20.00 12.90
C GLU A 115 -9.33 -19.11 12.73
N ILE A 116 -9.57 -17.83 12.44
CA ILE A 116 -8.59 -16.75 12.37
C ILE A 116 -8.99 -15.70 13.40
N LYS A 117 -8.09 -15.40 14.32
CA LYS A 117 -8.27 -14.28 15.22
C LYS A 117 -8.03 -12.99 14.46
N PHE A 118 -9.04 -12.15 14.41
CA PHE A 118 -8.95 -10.80 13.83
C PHE A 118 -9.62 -9.83 14.80
N ASP A 119 -8.97 -8.70 15.06
CA ASP A 119 -9.47 -7.70 16.00
C ASP A 119 -10.85 -7.21 15.54
N GLU A 120 -11.78 -7.04 16.46
CA GLU A 120 -13.18 -6.67 16.13
C GLU A 120 -13.31 -5.25 15.54
N GLU A 121 -12.29 -4.39 15.73
CA GLU A 121 -12.20 -3.08 15.11
C GLU A 121 -11.65 -3.13 13.68
N GLN A 122 -11.18 -4.31 13.22
CA GLN A 122 -10.67 -4.53 11.87
C GLN A 122 -11.70 -5.29 11.03
N ASP A 123 -11.59 -5.14 9.71
CA ASP A 123 -12.44 -5.84 8.74
C ASP A 123 -11.65 -6.94 8.01
N LEU A 124 -11.90 -8.19 8.40
CA LEU A 124 -11.27 -9.36 7.79
C LEU A 124 -11.58 -9.50 6.29
N GLU A 125 -12.82 -9.19 5.89
CA GLU A 125 -13.23 -9.24 4.49
C GLU A 125 -12.45 -8.22 3.67
N TYR A 126 -12.35 -7.00 4.17
CA TYR A 126 -11.61 -5.93 3.52
C TYR A 126 -10.11 -6.25 3.39
N TYR A 127 -9.52 -6.90 4.40
CA TYR A 127 -8.12 -7.35 4.28
C TYR A 127 -7.93 -8.37 3.15
N ILE A 128 -8.85 -9.33 3.02
CA ILE A 128 -8.83 -10.35 1.96
C ILE A 128 -9.04 -9.70 0.58
N GLU A 129 -9.97 -8.75 0.47
CA GLU A 129 -10.20 -7.98 -0.75
C GLU A 129 -8.97 -7.21 -1.19
N SER A 130 -8.39 -6.46 -0.28
CA SER A 130 -7.21 -5.65 -0.53
C SER A 130 -5.99 -6.51 -0.92
N PHE A 131 -5.79 -7.66 -0.25
CA PHE A 131 -4.78 -8.61 -0.65
C PHE A 131 -4.97 -9.08 -2.10
N TYR A 132 -6.20 -9.44 -2.46
CA TYR A 132 -6.52 -9.90 -3.82
C TYR A 132 -6.30 -8.81 -4.86
N CYS A 133 -6.80 -7.60 -4.59
CA CYS A 133 -6.68 -6.47 -5.50
C CYS A 133 -5.22 -6.13 -5.77
N TYR A 134 -4.40 -6.01 -4.73
CA TYR A 134 -2.98 -5.71 -4.88
C TYR A 134 -2.24 -6.78 -5.67
N ASN A 135 -2.39 -8.05 -5.30
CA ASN A 135 -1.64 -9.14 -5.92
C ASN A 135 -2.11 -9.42 -7.35
N MET A 136 -3.39 -9.25 -7.66
CA MET A 136 -3.91 -9.39 -9.02
C MET A 136 -3.44 -8.25 -9.93
N ALA A 137 -3.45 -7.01 -9.44
CA ALA A 137 -2.90 -5.87 -10.18
C ALA A 137 -1.40 -6.05 -10.45
N LYS A 138 -0.64 -6.48 -9.44
CA LYS A 138 0.78 -6.82 -9.58
C LYS A 138 1.01 -7.91 -10.62
N TYR A 139 0.27 -9.02 -10.55
CA TYR A 139 0.38 -10.12 -11.50
C TYR A 139 0.02 -9.68 -12.92
N TYR A 140 -1.04 -8.89 -13.08
CA TYR A 140 -1.40 -8.34 -14.39
C TYR A 140 -0.33 -7.41 -14.94
N TYR A 141 0.27 -6.55 -14.08
CA TYR A 141 1.38 -5.70 -14.46
C TYR A 141 2.62 -6.50 -14.89
N GLU A 142 2.95 -7.59 -14.21
CA GLU A 142 4.08 -8.45 -14.58
C GLU A 142 3.93 -8.98 -16.01
N LEU A 143 2.71 -9.34 -16.42
CA LEU A 143 2.38 -9.85 -17.73
C LEU A 143 2.28 -8.77 -18.82
N ASN A 144 1.65 -7.65 -18.52
CA ASN A 144 1.20 -6.67 -19.52
C ASN A 144 1.89 -5.31 -19.42
N LYS A 145 2.65 -5.04 -18.35
CA LYS A 145 3.29 -3.76 -18.04
C LYS A 145 2.29 -2.58 -17.95
N LYS A 146 1.06 -2.88 -17.53
CA LYS A 146 -0.03 -1.94 -17.28
C LYS A 146 -0.58 -2.15 -15.89
N ILE A 147 -0.89 -1.05 -15.19
CA ILE A 147 -1.52 -1.07 -13.88
C ILE A 147 -2.99 -0.72 -14.11
N VAL A 148 -3.89 -1.60 -13.70
CA VAL A 148 -5.33 -1.44 -13.85
C VAL A 148 -6.05 -1.91 -12.60
N SER A 149 -7.27 -1.39 -12.37
CA SER A 149 -8.08 -1.87 -11.27
C SER A 149 -8.53 -3.30 -11.50
N VAL A 150 -8.61 -4.09 -10.43
CA VAL A 150 -9.11 -5.47 -10.52
C VAL A 150 -10.57 -5.51 -10.95
N LYS A 151 -11.35 -4.52 -10.55
CA LYS A 151 -12.74 -4.39 -10.98
C LYS A 151 -12.86 -4.31 -12.50
N SER A 152 -12.03 -3.49 -13.13
CA SER A 152 -11.96 -3.40 -14.61
C SER A 152 -11.54 -4.71 -15.27
N LEU A 153 -10.64 -5.46 -14.64
CA LEU A 153 -10.20 -6.76 -15.14
C LEU A 153 -11.30 -7.82 -15.06
N THR A 154 -12.16 -7.77 -14.04
CA THR A 154 -13.04 -8.88 -13.67
C THR A 154 -14.52 -8.65 -14.00
N GLU A 155 -14.97 -7.41 -14.19
CA GLU A 155 -16.40 -7.07 -14.38
C GLU A 155 -16.85 -6.90 -15.83
N ASN A 156 -16.05 -7.30 -16.81
CA ASN A 156 -16.35 -7.20 -18.25
C ASN A 156 -16.56 -5.76 -18.80
N TYR A 157 -16.20 -4.75 -18.02
CA TYR A 157 -16.04 -3.41 -18.59
C TYR A 157 -14.76 -3.41 -19.44
N GLY A 158 -14.78 -2.77 -20.58
CA GLY A 158 -13.53 -2.51 -21.30
C GLY A 158 -12.60 -1.74 -20.36
N ILE A 159 -11.29 -2.02 -20.41
CA ILE A 159 -10.30 -1.21 -19.69
C ILE A 159 -10.29 0.16 -20.37
N THR A 160 -10.75 1.17 -19.66
CA THR A 160 -10.72 2.56 -20.13
C THR A 160 -9.42 3.24 -19.69
N PRO A 161 -9.03 4.36 -20.29
CA PRO A 161 -7.91 5.15 -19.78
C PRO A 161 -8.05 5.53 -18.30
N GLU A 162 -9.26 5.77 -17.82
CA GLU A 162 -9.53 6.12 -16.43
C GLU A 162 -9.31 4.94 -15.45
N ASP A 163 -9.33 3.71 -15.96
CA ASP A 163 -9.03 2.51 -15.15
C ASP A 163 -7.53 2.26 -15.02
N GLU A 164 -6.68 2.90 -15.82
CA GLU A 164 -5.23 2.77 -15.75
C GLU A 164 -4.67 3.77 -14.72
N LEU A 165 -3.73 3.33 -13.91
CA LEU A 165 -2.98 4.24 -13.04
C LEU A 165 -2.05 5.11 -13.89
N PHE A 166 -2.35 6.39 -13.96
CA PHE A 166 -1.45 7.38 -14.55
C PHE A 166 -0.63 8.04 -13.45
N ILE A 167 0.65 7.78 -13.45
CA ILE A 167 1.60 8.62 -12.74
C ILE A 167 2.10 9.64 -13.75
N ASP A 168 1.62 10.88 -13.64
CA ASP A 168 2.17 11.98 -14.43
C ASP A 168 3.61 12.22 -13.97
N LYS A 169 4.54 11.91 -14.87
CA LYS A 169 5.98 12.00 -14.57
C LYS A 169 6.47 13.43 -14.33
N GLU A 170 5.79 14.41 -14.89
CA GLU A 170 6.16 15.81 -14.75
C GLU A 170 5.59 16.39 -13.46
N GLU A 171 4.36 16.05 -13.13
CA GLU A 171 3.74 16.36 -11.85
C GLU A 171 4.51 15.71 -10.69
N LEU A 172 4.83 14.43 -10.81
CA LEU A 172 5.63 13.71 -9.83
C LEU A 172 7.03 14.34 -9.65
N LYS A 173 7.66 14.80 -10.73
CA LYS A 173 8.94 15.49 -10.66
C LYS A 173 8.82 16.81 -9.92
N ASN A 174 7.74 17.55 -10.14
CA ASN A 174 7.46 18.78 -9.43
C ASN A 174 7.16 18.49 -7.96
N CYS A 175 6.32 17.54 -7.65
CA CYS A 175 6.02 17.10 -6.29
C CYS A 175 7.27 16.65 -5.53
N LEU A 176 8.17 15.87 -6.15
CA LEU A 176 9.42 15.46 -5.52
C LEU A 176 10.40 16.63 -5.33
N GLY A 177 10.33 17.67 -6.19
CA GLY A 177 11.09 18.90 -6.01
C GLY A 177 10.56 19.71 -4.83
N ASP A 178 9.25 19.86 -4.74
CA ASP A 178 8.57 20.59 -3.67
C ASP A 178 8.58 19.82 -2.33
N PHE A 179 8.68 18.50 -2.39
CA PHE A 179 8.76 17.59 -1.25
C PHE A 179 9.83 18.02 -0.24
N PHE A 180 11.03 18.34 -0.67
CA PHE A 180 12.12 18.77 0.21
C PHE A 180 11.90 20.18 0.78
N ILE A 181 11.32 21.08 0.01
CA ILE A 181 11.08 22.47 0.42
C ILE A 181 9.97 22.57 1.44
N ASN A 182 8.87 21.87 1.22
CA ASN A 182 7.69 21.96 2.08
C ASN A 182 7.89 21.33 3.45
N ILE A 183 8.64 20.24 3.54
CA ILE A 183 8.97 19.60 4.82
C ILE A 183 9.77 20.49 5.75
N GLU A 184 10.82 21.15 5.24
CA GLU A 184 11.61 22.07 6.08
C GLU A 184 10.72 23.16 6.68
N TYR A 185 9.81 23.72 5.89
CA TYR A 185 8.92 24.78 6.34
C TYR A 185 7.90 24.31 7.40
N GLU A 186 7.34 23.13 7.25
CA GLU A 186 6.26 22.66 8.12
C GLU A 186 6.76 22.02 9.40
N LEU A 187 7.86 21.33 9.40
CA LEU A 187 8.51 20.81 10.62
C LEU A 187 9.05 21.92 11.53
N GLU A 188 9.40 23.10 10.99
CA GLU A 188 9.76 24.25 11.80
C GLU A 188 8.56 24.87 12.50
N LEU A 189 7.36 24.79 11.93
CA LEU A 189 6.14 25.41 12.46
C LEU A 189 5.36 24.52 13.43
N THR A 190 5.48 23.20 13.30
CA THR A 190 4.67 22.27 14.09
C THR A 190 5.41 20.99 14.39
N PRO A 191 5.56 20.65 15.67
CA PRO A 191 6.23 19.42 16.10
C PRO A 191 5.39 18.16 15.92
N THR A 192 4.19 18.26 15.37
CA THR A 192 3.27 17.16 15.09
C THR A 192 3.05 17.02 13.58
N PRO A 193 2.94 15.78 13.04
CA PRO A 193 2.51 15.55 11.67
C PRO A 193 1.15 16.21 11.45
N ILE A 194 0.97 16.96 10.37
CA ILE A 194 -0.06 17.94 10.26
C ILE A 194 -1.07 17.59 9.19
N GLU A 195 -2.34 17.92 9.50
CA GLU A 195 -3.49 17.67 8.65
C GLU A 195 -3.45 18.40 7.30
N ASP A 196 -2.64 19.46 7.16
CA ASP A 196 -2.60 20.32 5.96
C ASP A 196 -1.26 20.30 5.19
N MET A 197 -0.41 19.34 5.42
CA MET A 197 0.87 19.25 4.71
C MET A 197 0.68 18.98 3.22
N CYS A 198 1.35 19.75 2.38
CA CYS A 198 1.44 19.42 0.95
C CYS A 198 2.26 18.14 0.80
N ILE A 199 1.59 17.07 0.47
CA ILE A 199 2.13 15.72 0.41
C ILE A 199 2.52 15.44 -1.04
N THR A 200 3.72 14.93 -1.24
CA THR A 200 4.05 14.25 -2.48
C THR A 200 3.26 12.95 -2.50
N GLY A 201 2.16 12.93 -3.23
CA GLY A 201 1.23 11.82 -3.23
C GLY A 201 1.13 11.13 -4.59
N ILE A 202 0.80 9.86 -4.54
CA ILE A 202 0.41 9.08 -5.71
C ILE A 202 -1.02 8.62 -5.48
N GLU A 203 -1.90 8.94 -6.42
CA GLU A 203 -3.25 8.42 -6.41
C GLU A 203 -3.24 6.93 -6.78
N ILE A 204 -3.87 6.09 -5.95
CA ILE A 204 -3.83 4.63 -6.09
C ILE A 204 -5.19 3.99 -6.33
N ILE A 205 -6.05 4.67 -7.06
CA ILE A 205 -7.39 4.17 -7.45
C ILE A 205 -7.44 2.70 -7.86
N PRO A 206 -6.44 2.12 -8.57
CA PRO A 206 -6.52 0.73 -9.02
C PRO A 206 -6.54 -0.33 -7.93
N PHE A 207 -6.13 0.00 -6.69
CA PHE A 207 -6.05 -0.99 -5.61
C PHE A 207 -7.22 -0.92 -4.66
N THR A 208 -7.96 0.17 -4.67
CA THR A 208 -9.02 0.45 -3.72
C THR A 208 -10.32 0.72 -4.45
N MET A 209 -11.44 0.54 -3.75
CA MET A 209 -12.75 0.98 -4.25
C MET A 209 -12.99 2.47 -4.00
N TRP A 210 -12.11 3.10 -3.22
CA TRP A 210 -12.15 4.51 -2.81
C TRP A 210 -10.88 5.16 -3.33
N GLY A 211 -10.97 6.36 -3.83
CA GLY A 211 -9.78 7.12 -4.22
C GLY A 211 -8.88 7.31 -3.00
N GLU A 212 -7.65 6.86 -3.09
CA GLU A 212 -6.64 7.01 -2.03
C GLU A 212 -5.43 7.74 -2.56
N ILE A 213 -4.89 8.61 -1.73
CA ILE A 213 -3.62 9.27 -2.00
C ILE A 213 -2.62 8.76 -0.99
N VAL A 214 -1.55 8.16 -1.48
CA VAL A 214 -0.38 7.80 -0.66
C VAL A 214 0.64 8.91 -0.75
N GLY A 215 0.92 9.51 0.38
CA GLY A 215 1.91 10.57 0.49
C GLY A 215 3.14 10.15 1.27
N LEU A 216 4.28 10.77 0.95
CA LEU A 216 5.50 10.66 1.73
C LEU A 216 5.92 12.03 2.21
N LEU A 217 6.33 12.10 3.48
CA LEU A 217 6.97 13.25 4.10
C LEU A 217 8.35 12.82 4.56
N TYR A 218 9.36 13.66 4.39
CA TYR A 218 10.71 13.35 4.81
C TYR A 218 11.26 14.37 5.79
N ASP A 219 11.58 13.92 6.99
CA ASP A 219 12.34 14.68 7.97
C ASP A 219 13.84 14.42 7.75
N GLU A 220 14.51 15.37 7.10
CA GLU A 220 15.93 15.26 6.81
C GLU A 220 16.79 15.27 8.07
N LYS A 221 16.40 16.02 9.12
CA LYS A 221 17.15 16.14 10.38
C LYS A 221 17.20 14.82 11.13
N GLU A 222 16.06 14.14 11.21
CA GLU A 222 15.92 12.87 11.91
C GLU A 222 16.12 11.66 10.98
N ASN A 223 16.22 11.89 9.66
CA ASN A 223 16.25 10.85 8.61
C ASN A 223 15.05 9.91 8.72
N ILE A 224 13.87 10.50 8.85
CA ILE A 224 12.60 9.78 8.98
C ILE A 224 11.71 10.09 7.78
N ILE A 225 11.16 9.03 7.19
CA ILE A 225 10.12 9.12 6.17
C ILE A 225 8.81 8.76 6.83
N TYR A 226 7.81 9.64 6.69
CA TYR A 226 6.45 9.36 7.12
C TYR A 226 5.60 8.98 5.91
N LEU A 227 5.06 7.78 5.94
CA LEU A 227 3.96 7.39 5.07
C LEU A 227 2.69 8.02 5.61
N ARG A 228 1.90 8.66 4.74
CA ARG A 228 0.54 9.09 5.02
C ARG A 228 -0.40 8.48 4.00
N GLU A 229 -1.48 7.88 4.45
CA GLU A 229 -2.62 7.54 3.62
C GLU A 229 -3.75 8.54 3.84
N GLN A 230 -4.36 8.98 2.76
CA GLN A 230 -5.52 9.85 2.79
C GLN A 230 -6.64 9.19 1.99
N HIS A 231 -7.72 8.90 2.68
CA HIS A 231 -8.95 8.43 2.06
C HIS A 231 -9.83 9.64 1.71
N SER A 232 -10.37 9.65 0.49
CA SER A 232 -11.25 10.73 0.01
C SER A 232 -12.72 10.39 0.22
#